data_06d7f362678c6c487c3ded4a501f7912
#
_entry.id   06d7f362678c6c487c3ded4a501f7912
#
_cell.length_a   1.000
_cell.length_b   1.000
_cell.length_c   1.000
_cell.angle_alpha   90.00
_cell.angle_beta   90.00
_cell.angle_gamma   90.00
#
_symmetry.space_group_name_H-M   'P 1'
#
loop_
_entity.id
_entity.type
_entity.pdbx_description
1 polymer ?
#
loop_
_entity_poly.entity_id
_entity_poly.type
_entity_poly.pdbx_seq_one_letter_code
_entity_poly.pdbx_strand_id
1 'polypeptide(L)'
;MALHRSAGADSQSPVILIFDGEVWARHGLIGAVEQAVRAGDLAPVHLVLLDSGGRERRWRELDGTEPIHRYVAEALLPWLRAEHGLDPAPARTCAVGQSLGGLASLLCGLLAPRVVGAVVSQSASLWQEAPARALAELLERDGAQALADSRFVLEVGDQEWVLTGPHDDFARELRRSPARVEYLRYDGGHDYACWRGSLIPALVRLYPAD
;
A
#
# COMPACT_ATOMS: atom_id res chain seq x y z
N MET A 1 9.57 -13.15 5.11
CA MET A 1 8.15 -12.75 5.27
C MET A 1 7.65 -13.19 6.64
N ALA A 2 6.86 -12.34 7.30
CA ALA A 2 6.23 -12.64 8.59
C ALA A 2 4.75 -12.23 8.55
N LEU A 3 3.90 -13.00 9.24
CA LEU A 3 2.48 -12.70 9.45
C LEU A 3 2.26 -12.37 10.92
N HIS A 4 1.65 -11.21 11.18
CA HIS A 4 1.18 -10.82 12.51
C HIS A 4 -0.34 -10.65 12.48
N ARG A 5 -1.00 -11.15 13.50
CA ARG A 5 -2.45 -10.98 13.72
C ARG A 5 -2.64 -10.07 14.91
N SER A 6 -3.24 -8.91 14.72
CA SER A 6 -3.55 -8.03 15.83
C SER A 6 -4.63 -8.60 16.74
N ALA A 7 -4.72 -8.10 17.96
CA ALA A 7 -5.71 -8.53 18.93
C ALA A 7 -7.13 -8.39 18.32
N GLY A 8 -7.92 -9.46 18.41
CA GLY A 8 -9.29 -9.51 17.88
C GLY A 8 -9.41 -9.75 16.37
N ALA A 9 -8.30 -9.90 15.63
CA ALA A 9 -8.37 -10.18 14.21
C ALA A 9 -8.90 -11.59 13.90
N ASP A 10 -9.81 -11.69 12.96
CA ASP A 10 -10.45 -12.91 12.47
C ASP A 10 -10.22 -13.11 10.96
N SER A 11 -10.83 -14.16 10.38
CA SER A 11 -10.67 -14.45 8.95
C SER A 11 -11.19 -13.37 7.99
N GLN A 12 -12.03 -12.47 8.47
CA GLN A 12 -12.63 -11.36 7.71
C GLN A 12 -11.93 -10.03 7.93
N SER A 13 -10.99 -9.97 8.87
CA SER A 13 -10.23 -8.74 9.17
C SER A 13 -9.35 -8.34 7.99
N PRO A 14 -9.11 -7.02 7.78
CA PRO A 14 -8.25 -6.55 6.69
C PRO A 14 -6.86 -7.17 6.72
N VAL A 15 -6.32 -7.46 5.54
CA VAL A 15 -4.95 -7.91 5.32
C VAL A 15 -4.13 -6.77 4.74
N ILE A 16 -3.11 -6.36 5.46
CA ILE A 16 -2.22 -5.26 5.11
C ILE A 16 -0.88 -5.84 4.66
N LEU A 17 -0.60 -5.75 3.38
CA LEU A 17 0.66 -6.19 2.77
C LEU A 17 1.68 -5.06 2.90
N ILE A 18 2.72 -5.24 3.67
CA ILE A 18 3.74 -4.22 3.97
C ILE A 18 5.02 -4.56 3.22
N PHE A 19 5.39 -3.78 2.22
CA PHE A 19 6.69 -3.87 1.56
C PHE A 19 7.81 -3.38 2.49
N ASP A 20 9.02 -3.90 2.33
CA ASP A 20 10.16 -3.67 3.25
C ASP A 20 9.83 -4.04 4.70
N GLY A 21 9.11 -5.14 4.89
CA GLY A 21 8.53 -5.56 6.16
C GLY A 21 9.55 -5.75 7.29
N GLU A 22 10.76 -6.20 6.98
CA GLU A 22 11.86 -6.36 7.95
C GLU A 22 12.32 -5.00 8.52
N VAL A 23 12.22 -3.94 7.74
CA VAL A 23 12.54 -2.59 8.19
C VAL A 23 11.44 -2.08 9.09
N TRP A 24 10.18 -2.23 8.68
CA TRP A 24 9.03 -1.84 9.48
C TRP A 24 8.92 -2.58 10.82
N ALA A 25 9.27 -3.86 10.85
CA ALA A 25 9.35 -4.62 12.11
C ALA A 25 10.34 -3.98 13.09
N ARG A 26 11.52 -3.56 12.61
CA ARG A 26 12.53 -2.85 13.42
C ARG A 26 12.10 -1.45 13.85
N HIS A 27 11.29 -0.77 13.05
CA HIS A 27 10.71 0.53 13.37
C HIS A 27 9.45 0.46 14.25
N GLY A 28 9.10 -0.73 14.77
CA GLY A 28 8.05 -0.91 15.78
C GLY A 28 6.62 -0.82 15.23
N LEU A 29 6.41 -1.08 13.93
CA LEU A 29 5.08 -1.03 13.30
C LEU A 29 4.07 -1.92 14.01
N ILE A 30 4.46 -3.15 14.38
CA ILE A 30 3.57 -4.10 15.07
C ILE A 30 3.03 -3.48 16.36
N GLY A 31 3.92 -2.90 17.19
CA GLY A 31 3.52 -2.24 18.45
C GLY A 31 2.60 -1.05 18.24
N ALA A 32 2.84 -0.25 17.18
CA ALA A 32 2.00 0.90 16.85
C ALA A 32 0.60 0.46 16.38
N VAL A 33 0.50 -0.58 15.56
CA VAL A 33 -0.78 -1.17 15.13
C VAL A 33 -1.54 -1.74 16.33
N GLU A 34 -0.90 -2.51 17.20
CA GLU A 34 -1.52 -3.05 18.40
C GLU A 34 -2.03 -1.94 19.35
N GLN A 35 -1.30 -0.83 19.43
CA GLN A 35 -1.75 0.32 20.21
C GLN A 35 -3.01 0.95 19.61
N ALA A 36 -3.04 1.19 18.30
CA ALA A 36 -4.19 1.77 17.61
C ALA A 36 -5.43 0.86 17.70
N VAL A 37 -5.25 -0.46 17.57
CA VAL A 37 -6.34 -1.43 17.74
C VAL A 37 -6.87 -1.41 19.18
N ARG A 38 -6.01 -1.42 20.18
CA ARG A 38 -6.45 -1.34 21.60
C ARG A 38 -7.09 -0.02 21.95
N ALA A 39 -6.71 1.08 21.29
CA ALA A 39 -7.33 2.39 21.49
C ALA A 39 -8.72 2.49 20.85
N GLY A 40 -9.08 1.54 19.97
CA GLY A 40 -10.33 1.59 19.22
C GLY A 40 -10.28 2.58 18.05
N ASP A 41 -9.08 2.94 17.60
CA ASP A 41 -8.91 3.82 16.43
C ASP A 41 -8.88 3.01 15.13
N LEU A 42 -8.22 1.85 15.15
CA LEU A 42 -8.03 0.96 14.02
C LEU A 42 -8.79 -0.36 14.25
N ALA A 43 -9.52 -0.81 13.24
CA ALA A 43 -10.10 -2.17 13.25
C ALA A 43 -9.00 -3.23 13.41
N PRO A 44 -9.28 -4.42 13.98
CA PRO A 44 -8.36 -5.53 13.99
C PRO A 44 -7.88 -5.89 12.58
N VAL A 45 -6.57 -6.09 12.38
CA VAL A 45 -5.94 -6.33 11.08
C VAL A 45 -4.92 -7.45 11.11
N HIS A 46 -4.62 -8.01 9.94
CA HIS A 46 -3.45 -8.87 9.71
C HIS A 46 -2.36 -8.07 9.00
N LEU A 47 -1.13 -8.10 9.52
CA LEU A 47 0.04 -7.54 8.85
C LEU A 47 0.83 -8.66 8.18
N VAL A 48 1.03 -8.56 6.88
CA VAL A 48 1.91 -9.44 6.11
C VAL A 48 3.15 -8.64 5.75
N LEU A 49 4.22 -8.86 6.50
CA LEU A 49 5.48 -8.17 6.35
C LEU A 49 6.31 -8.85 5.26
N LEU A 50 6.45 -8.22 4.10
CA LEU A 50 7.17 -8.73 2.94
C LEU A 50 8.62 -8.22 2.99
N ASP A 51 9.55 -9.13 3.23
CA ASP A 51 10.97 -8.77 3.31
C ASP A 51 11.53 -8.43 1.94
N SER A 52 12.33 -7.38 1.87
CA SER A 52 12.98 -6.94 0.63
C SER A 52 14.03 -7.93 0.10
N GLY A 53 14.59 -8.76 0.98
CA GLY A 53 15.63 -9.73 0.62
C GLY A 53 16.98 -9.09 0.24
N GLY A 54 17.16 -7.81 0.62
CA GLY A 54 18.37 -7.04 0.35
C GLY A 54 18.26 -6.11 -0.85
N ARG A 55 19.26 -5.21 -0.99
CA ARG A 55 19.20 -4.07 -1.91
C ARG A 55 18.94 -4.46 -3.37
N GLU A 56 19.70 -5.42 -3.90
CA GLU A 56 19.60 -5.82 -5.32
C GLU A 56 18.24 -6.45 -5.63
N ARG A 57 17.77 -7.35 -4.74
CA ARG A 57 16.47 -7.98 -4.88
C ARG A 57 15.35 -6.95 -4.79
N ARG A 58 15.43 -6.03 -3.82
CA ARG A 58 14.47 -4.94 -3.64
C ARG A 58 14.31 -4.09 -4.90
N TRP A 59 15.44 -3.70 -5.51
CA TRP A 59 15.41 -2.94 -6.76
C TRP A 59 14.70 -3.73 -7.86
N ARG A 60 15.17 -4.93 -8.13
CA ARG A 60 14.62 -5.78 -9.19
C ARG A 60 13.11 -6.04 -9.02
N GLU A 61 12.65 -6.31 -7.78
CA GLU A 61 11.27 -6.70 -7.52
C GLU A 61 10.30 -5.52 -7.40
N LEU A 62 10.79 -4.34 -7.00
CA LEU A 62 9.92 -3.20 -6.66
C LEU A 62 10.07 -1.99 -7.59
N ASP A 63 10.99 -1.99 -8.55
CA ASP A 63 11.22 -0.86 -9.46
C ASP A 63 10.20 -0.75 -10.60
N GLY A 64 9.24 -1.66 -10.65
CA GLY A 64 8.19 -1.70 -11.67
C GLY A 64 8.53 -2.49 -12.93
N THR A 65 9.72 -3.10 -13.01
CA THR A 65 10.09 -3.99 -14.13
C THR A 65 9.55 -5.41 -13.93
N GLU A 66 9.53 -5.89 -12.70
CA GLU A 66 8.94 -7.19 -12.35
C GLU A 66 7.45 -7.05 -12.00
N PRO A 67 6.63 -8.05 -12.37
CA PRO A 67 5.17 -7.96 -12.17
C PRO A 67 4.76 -8.28 -10.71
N ILE A 68 5.18 -7.46 -9.74
CA ILE A 68 4.90 -7.66 -8.31
C ILE A 68 3.40 -7.85 -8.02
N HIS A 69 2.53 -7.16 -8.76
CA HIS A 69 1.08 -7.31 -8.66
C HIS A 69 0.61 -8.73 -8.98
N ARG A 70 1.28 -9.43 -9.92
CA ARG A 70 0.98 -10.84 -10.24
C ARG A 70 1.41 -11.75 -9.11
N TYR A 71 2.61 -11.55 -8.54
CA TYR A 71 3.03 -12.30 -7.36
C TYR A 71 2.02 -12.18 -6.23
N VAL A 72 1.54 -10.97 -5.95
CA VAL A 72 0.52 -10.72 -4.92
C VAL A 72 -0.77 -11.47 -5.25
N ALA A 73 -1.28 -11.34 -6.48
CA ALA A 73 -2.57 -11.90 -6.88
C ALA A 73 -2.55 -13.42 -7.09
N GLU A 74 -1.48 -13.95 -7.69
CA GLU A 74 -1.42 -15.34 -8.19
C GLU A 74 -0.69 -16.29 -7.22
N ALA A 75 0.13 -15.76 -6.29
CA ALA A 75 0.89 -16.58 -5.36
C ALA A 75 0.60 -16.22 -3.89
N LEU A 76 0.80 -14.96 -3.48
CA LEU A 76 0.76 -14.56 -2.08
C LEU A 76 -0.65 -14.68 -1.48
N LEU A 77 -1.65 -14.07 -2.10
CA LEU A 77 -3.03 -14.14 -1.57
C LEU A 77 -3.61 -15.56 -1.60
N PRO A 78 -3.43 -16.36 -2.68
CA PRO A 78 -3.81 -17.78 -2.65
C PRO A 78 -3.10 -18.58 -1.55
N TRP A 79 -1.83 -18.31 -1.30
CA TRP A 79 -1.09 -18.96 -0.20
C TRP A 79 -1.64 -18.54 1.18
N LEU A 80 -1.94 -17.26 1.40
CA LEU A 80 -2.56 -16.78 2.65
C LEU A 80 -3.92 -17.45 2.89
N ARG A 81 -4.69 -17.67 1.83
CA ARG A 81 -5.97 -18.41 1.91
C ARG A 81 -5.75 -19.85 2.31
N ALA A 82 -4.85 -20.57 1.63
CA ALA A 82 -4.62 -22.00 1.83
C ALA A 82 -4.00 -22.30 3.19
N GLU A 83 -2.97 -21.56 3.59
CA GLU A 83 -2.16 -21.88 4.78
C GLU A 83 -2.63 -21.16 6.05
N HIS A 84 -3.30 -20.00 5.91
CA HIS A 84 -3.67 -19.17 7.04
C HIS A 84 -5.19 -18.92 7.18
N GLY A 85 -5.98 -19.39 6.21
CA GLY A 85 -7.43 -19.20 6.20
C GLY A 85 -7.84 -17.73 6.01
N LEU A 86 -6.97 -16.90 5.42
CA LEU A 86 -7.23 -15.49 5.17
C LEU A 86 -7.69 -15.29 3.73
N ASP A 87 -8.94 -14.92 3.55
CA ASP A 87 -9.55 -14.67 2.24
C ASP A 87 -10.26 -13.30 2.25
N PRO A 88 -9.50 -12.20 2.36
CA PRO A 88 -10.09 -10.89 2.42
C PRO A 88 -10.70 -10.50 1.07
N ALA A 89 -11.87 -9.85 1.11
CA ALA A 89 -12.40 -9.15 -0.06
C ALA A 89 -11.40 -8.06 -0.53
N PRO A 90 -11.42 -7.65 -1.81
CA PRO A 90 -10.52 -6.61 -2.32
C PRO A 90 -10.48 -5.35 -1.45
N ALA A 91 -11.65 -4.87 -1.00
CA ALA A 91 -11.74 -3.70 -0.12
C ALA A 91 -11.04 -3.89 1.25
N ARG A 92 -10.75 -5.12 1.64
CA ARG A 92 -10.03 -5.48 2.88
C ARG A 92 -8.58 -5.93 2.63
N THR A 93 -8.09 -5.81 1.40
CA THR A 93 -6.69 -6.08 1.04
C THR A 93 -6.02 -4.76 0.72
N CYS A 94 -5.02 -4.39 1.50
CA CYS A 94 -4.27 -3.15 1.36
C CYS A 94 -2.81 -3.43 1.04
N ALA A 95 -2.27 -2.78 0.02
CA ALA A 95 -0.84 -2.73 -0.25
C ALA A 95 -0.24 -1.44 0.30
N VAL A 96 0.82 -1.55 1.08
CA VAL A 96 1.49 -0.45 1.77
C VAL A 96 2.97 -0.44 1.46
N GLY A 97 3.50 0.72 1.11
CA GLY A 97 4.93 0.85 0.89
C GLY A 97 5.41 2.29 0.78
N GLN A 98 6.74 2.44 0.81
CA GLN A 98 7.45 3.71 0.77
C GLN A 98 8.50 3.66 -0.33
N SER A 99 8.75 4.78 -1.00
CA SER A 99 9.75 4.84 -2.06
C SER A 99 9.45 3.81 -3.17
N LEU A 100 10.36 2.87 -3.46
CA LEU A 100 10.10 1.74 -4.37
C LEU A 100 8.95 0.85 -3.89
N GLY A 101 8.81 0.63 -2.57
CA GLY A 101 7.65 -0.08 -2.00
C GLY A 101 6.34 0.68 -2.24
N GLY A 102 6.37 2.01 -2.22
CA GLY A 102 5.23 2.86 -2.57
C GLY A 102 4.83 2.71 -4.04
N LEU A 103 5.82 2.66 -4.93
CA LEU A 103 5.62 2.36 -6.35
C LEU A 103 4.99 0.98 -6.54
N ALA A 104 5.54 -0.05 -5.88
CA ALA A 104 5.00 -1.42 -5.94
C ALA A 104 3.55 -1.50 -5.43
N SER A 105 3.23 -0.76 -4.35
CA SER A 105 1.87 -0.67 -3.81
C SER A 105 0.89 -0.06 -4.82
N LEU A 106 1.30 1.00 -5.52
CA LEU A 106 0.51 1.60 -6.60
C LEU A 106 0.25 0.61 -7.73
N LEU A 107 1.29 -0.11 -8.18
CA LEU A 107 1.13 -1.13 -9.22
C LEU A 107 0.18 -2.26 -8.80
N CYS A 108 0.20 -2.68 -7.53
CA CYS A 108 -0.75 -3.66 -7.02
C CYS A 108 -2.20 -3.14 -7.10
N GLY A 109 -2.47 -1.91 -6.65
CA GLY A 109 -3.80 -1.34 -6.70
C GLY A 109 -4.30 -1.04 -8.12
N LEU A 110 -3.41 -0.62 -9.03
CA LEU A 110 -3.78 -0.31 -10.42
C LEU A 110 -3.98 -1.56 -11.28
N LEU A 111 -3.07 -2.54 -11.18
CA LEU A 111 -3.04 -3.69 -12.09
C LEU A 111 -3.74 -4.94 -11.54
N ALA A 112 -4.03 -4.97 -10.24
CA ALA A 112 -4.78 -6.05 -9.60
C ALA A 112 -5.91 -5.53 -8.67
N PRO A 113 -6.77 -4.58 -9.10
CA PRO A 113 -7.78 -3.96 -8.23
C PRO A 113 -8.86 -4.94 -7.75
N ARG A 114 -9.00 -6.07 -8.43
CA ARG A 114 -9.93 -7.14 -8.03
C ARG A 114 -9.46 -7.96 -6.84
N VAL A 115 -8.22 -7.77 -6.39
CA VAL A 115 -7.65 -8.46 -5.23
C VAL A 115 -7.01 -7.49 -4.24
N VAL A 116 -6.53 -6.32 -4.69
CA VAL A 116 -5.98 -5.25 -3.85
C VAL A 116 -6.83 -3.99 -4.07
N GLY A 117 -7.77 -3.76 -3.18
CA GLY A 117 -8.71 -2.63 -3.28
C GLY A 117 -8.33 -1.41 -2.45
N ALA A 118 -7.23 -1.46 -1.70
CA ALA A 118 -6.71 -0.31 -0.97
C ALA A 118 -5.20 -0.17 -1.10
N VAL A 119 -4.72 1.06 -1.12
CA VAL A 119 -3.29 1.38 -1.25
C VAL A 119 -2.93 2.50 -0.28
N VAL A 120 -1.82 2.33 0.44
CA VAL A 120 -1.10 3.43 1.09
C VAL A 120 0.27 3.54 0.44
N SER A 121 0.50 4.65 -0.24
CA SER A 121 1.75 4.89 -0.96
C SER A 121 2.40 6.17 -0.44
N GLN A 122 3.51 6.01 0.26
CA GLN A 122 4.25 7.13 0.86
C GLN A 122 5.52 7.39 0.05
N SER A 123 5.69 8.60 -0.43
CA SER A 123 6.89 9.06 -1.15
C SER A 123 7.32 8.09 -2.27
N ALA A 124 6.35 7.61 -3.04
CA ALA A 124 6.59 6.63 -4.10
C ALA A 124 7.66 7.11 -5.09
N SER A 125 8.46 6.19 -5.62
CA SER A 125 9.47 6.47 -6.63
C SER A 125 8.85 6.80 -8.00
N LEU A 126 7.98 7.84 -8.05
CA LEU A 126 7.24 8.27 -9.25
C LEU A 126 8.10 8.96 -10.32
N TRP A 127 9.41 9.02 -10.14
CA TRP A 127 10.37 9.24 -11.21
C TRP A 127 10.50 8.00 -12.14
N GLN A 128 10.00 6.86 -11.72
CA GLN A 128 9.75 5.68 -12.55
C GLN A 128 8.40 5.83 -13.27
N GLU A 129 8.35 5.53 -14.55
CA GLU A 129 7.16 5.74 -15.39
C GLU A 129 6.08 4.65 -15.25
N ALA A 130 6.40 3.51 -14.63
CA ALA A 130 5.51 2.34 -14.60
C ALA A 130 4.11 2.63 -14.02
N PRO A 131 3.93 3.31 -12.87
CA PRO A 131 2.60 3.63 -12.35
C PRO A 131 1.83 4.61 -13.23
N ALA A 132 2.50 5.63 -13.76
CA ALA A 132 1.86 6.62 -14.63
C ALA A 132 1.38 5.98 -15.94
N ARG A 133 2.19 5.10 -16.53
CA ARG A 133 1.82 4.32 -17.73
C ARG A 133 0.65 3.38 -17.45
N ALA A 134 0.69 2.62 -16.34
CA ALA A 134 -0.40 1.73 -15.96
C ALA A 134 -1.72 2.50 -15.76
N LEU A 135 -1.68 3.66 -15.14
CA LEU A 135 -2.84 4.52 -14.95
C LEU A 135 -3.37 5.05 -16.29
N ALA A 136 -2.50 5.54 -17.16
CA ALA A 136 -2.88 6.04 -18.48
C ALA A 136 -3.58 4.94 -19.31
N GLU A 137 -3.02 3.73 -19.36
CA GLU A 137 -3.63 2.59 -20.04
C GLU A 137 -5.00 2.21 -19.46
N LEU A 138 -5.18 2.31 -18.14
CA LEU A 138 -6.48 2.08 -17.49
C LEU A 138 -7.50 3.15 -17.87
N LEU A 139 -7.11 4.42 -17.90
CA LEU A 139 -8.00 5.53 -18.25
C LEU A 139 -8.43 5.50 -19.71
N GLU A 140 -7.57 5.01 -20.62
CA GLU A 140 -7.86 4.92 -22.06
C GLU A 140 -8.80 3.76 -22.44
N ARG A 141 -8.84 2.68 -21.67
CA ARG A 141 -9.47 1.40 -22.01
C ARG A 141 -10.80 1.11 -21.30
N ASP A 142 -11.56 2.06 -20.84
CA ASP A 142 -12.71 1.81 -19.94
C ASP A 142 -12.34 0.99 -18.66
N GLY A 143 -11.07 0.63 -18.52
CA GLY A 143 -10.51 -0.11 -17.38
C GLY A 143 -10.54 0.69 -16.10
N ALA A 144 -10.71 2.00 -16.19
CA ALA A 144 -10.86 2.88 -15.04
C ALA A 144 -12.03 2.46 -14.12
N GLN A 145 -13.11 1.88 -14.69
CA GLN A 145 -14.24 1.37 -13.91
C GLN A 145 -13.83 0.24 -12.95
N ALA A 146 -12.75 -0.48 -13.23
CA ALA A 146 -12.21 -1.48 -12.30
C ALA A 146 -11.72 -0.88 -10.98
N LEU A 147 -11.47 0.44 -10.95
CA LEU A 147 -11.04 1.18 -9.76
C LEU A 147 -12.19 1.80 -8.96
N ALA A 148 -13.47 1.57 -9.33
CA ALA A 148 -14.63 2.22 -8.69
C ALA A 148 -14.69 2.03 -7.17
N ASP A 149 -14.28 0.85 -6.67
CA ASP A 149 -14.27 0.53 -5.25
C ASP A 149 -12.88 0.65 -4.62
N SER A 150 -11.89 1.11 -5.40
CA SER A 150 -10.51 1.23 -4.93
C SER A 150 -10.31 2.51 -4.12
N ARG A 151 -9.42 2.42 -3.11
CA ARG A 151 -9.07 3.52 -2.22
C ARG A 151 -7.57 3.72 -2.21
N PHE A 152 -7.14 4.94 -2.46
CA PHE A 152 -5.73 5.31 -2.48
C PHE A 152 -5.47 6.42 -1.47
N VAL A 153 -4.52 6.19 -0.58
CA VAL A 153 -3.92 7.22 0.27
C VAL A 153 -2.50 7.44 -0.24
N LEU A 154 -2.27 8.60 -0.80
CA LEU A 154 -0.97 9.03 -1.35
C LEU A 154 -0.38 10.08 -0.43
N GLU A 155 0.89 9.94 -0.09
CA GLU A 155 1.60 10.89 0.77
C GLU A 155 2.97 11.23 0.20
N VAL A 156 3.39 12.48 0.34
CA VAL A 156 4.75 12.95 0.00
C VAL A 156 5.18 14.08 0.92
N GLY A 157 6.46 14.11 1.28
CA GLY A 157 7.02 15.18 2.10
C GLY A 157 7.29 16.45 1.30
N ASP A 158 7.03 17.60 1.90
CA ASP A 158 7.30 18.91 1.28
C ASP A 158 8.79 19.17 1.03
N GLN A 159 9.67 18.47 1.76
CA GLN A 159 11.11 18.53 1.56
C GLN A 159 11.62 17.57 0.48
N GLU A 160 10.71 16.82 -0.16
CA GLU A 160 11.00 15.87 -1.24
C GLU A 160 10.75 16.48 -2.63
N TRP A 161 11.33 17.63 -2.90
CA TRP A 161 11.13 18.47 -4.09
C TRP A 161 11.19 17.74 -5.43
N VAL A 162 12.03 16.67 -5.55
CA VAL A 162 12.10 15.82 -6.75
C VAL A 162 10.84 14.96 -6.92
N LEU A 163 10.16 14.63 -5.83
CA LEU A 163 8.99 13.76 -5.83
C LEU A 163 7.67 14.52 -5.79
N THR A 164 7.63 15.73 -5.27
CA THR A 164 6.38 16.50 -5.10
C THR A 164 5.65 16.71 -6.41
N GLY A 165 6.33 17.19 -7.45
CA GLY A 165 5.74 17.40 -8.78
C GLY A 165 5.15 16.11 -9.38
N PRO A 166 5.92 15.01 -9.50
CA PRO A 166 5.40 13.73 -9.93
C PRO A 166 4.20 13.22 -9.12
N HIS A 167 4.16 13.44 -7.79
CA HIS A 167 3.01 13.06 -6.95
C HIS A 167 1.78 13.94 -7.22
N ASP A 168 1.96 15.26 -7.38
CA ASP A 168 0.88 16.18 -7.73
C ASP A 168 0.24 15.77 -9.07
N ASP A 169 1.07 15.47 -10.08
CA ASP A 169 0.60 15.04 -11.40
C ASP A 169 -0.10 13.68 -11.34
N PHE A 170 0.50 12.70 -10.69
CA PHE A 170 -0.08 11.37 -10.55
C PHE A 170 -1.42 11.39 -9.78
N ALA A 171 -1.49 12.13 -8.67
CA ALA A 171 -2.72 12.25 -7.89
C ALA A 171 -3.84 12.93 -8.69
N ARG A 172 -3.49 13.96 -9.48
CA ARG A 172 -4.43 14.63 -10.38
C ARG A 172 -4.99 13.68 -11.43
N GLU A 173 -4.14 12.89 -12.09
CA GLU A 173 -4.56 11.91 -13.08
C GLU A 173 -5.38 10.78 -12.45
N LEU A 174 -4.96 10.24 -11.30
CA LEU A 174 -5.69 9.17 -10.61
C LEU A 174 -7.10 9.61 -10.19
N ARG A 175 -7.30 10.88 -9.83
CA ARG A 175 -8.63 11.45 -9.54
C ARG A 175 -9.57 11.53 -10.74
N ARG A 176 -9.10 11.28 -11.96
CA ARG A 176 -9.95 11.13 -13.15
C ARG A 176 -10.62 9.76 -13.21
N SER A 177 -10.12 8.79 -12.47
CA SER A 177 -10.77 7.49 -12.28
C SER A 177 -11.87 7.58 -11.22
N PRO A 178 -12.78 6.60 -11.13
CA PRO A 178 -13.79 6.54 -10.09
C PRO A 178 -13.25 6.13 -8.70
N ALA A 179 -11.95 5.92 -8.54
CA ALA A 179 -11.32 5.59 -7.27
C ALA A 179 -11.47 6.72 -6.24
N ARG A 180 -11.51 6.34 -4.97
CA ARG A 180 -11.38 7.33 -3.87
C ARG A 180 -9.91 7.63 -3.64
N VAL A 181 -9.51 8.88 -3.81
CA VAL A 181 -8.10 9.31 -3.73
C VAL A 181 -7.94 10.39 -2.68
N GLU A 182 -7.24 10.07 -1.61
CA GLU A 182 -6.69 11.04 -0.68
C GLU A 182 -5.23 11.30 -1.03
N TYR A 183 -4.86 12.57 -1.15
CA TYR A 183 -3.48 12.99 -1.37
C TYR A 183 -3.09 14.00 -0.32
N LEU A 184 -2.07 13.68 0.44
CA LEU A 184 -1.60 14.41 1.60
C LEU A 184 -0.14 14.81 1.42
N ARG A 185 0.18 16.03 1.85
CA ARG A 185 1.55 16.49 2.00
C ARG A 185 1.87 16.63 3.47
N TYR A 186 3.08 16.25 3.87
CA TYR A 186 3.55 16.41 5.24
C TYR A 186 4.84 17.23 5.29
N ASP A 187 5.06 17.95 6.36
CA ASP A 187 6.33 18.65 6.60
C ASP A 187 7.40 17.65 7.00
N GLY A 188 8.25 17.28 6.03
CA GLY A 188 9.30 16.29 6.23
C GLY A 188 9.93 15.82 4.93
N GLY A 189 10.87 14.90 5.04
CA GLY A 189 11.68 14.35 3.96
C GLY A 189 11.47 12.84 3.75
N HIS A 190 12.38 12.25 2.97
CA HIS A 190 12.33 10.86 2.50
C HIS A 190 12.92 9.90 3.55
N ASP A 191 12.25 9.69 4.65
CA ASP A 191 12.74 8.83 5.73
C ASP A 191 11.63 8.15 6.55
N TYR A 192 12.03 7.08 7.27
CA TYR A 192 11.11 6.28 8.07
C TYR A 192 10.53 7.03 9.29
N ALA A 193 11.16 8.08 9.80
CA ALA A 193 10.61 8.85 10.91
C ALA A 193 9.35 9.60 10.44
N CYS A 194 9.42 10.19 9.24
CA CYS A 194 8.29 10.85 8.60
C CYS A 194 7.17 9.85 8.27
N TRP A 195 7.49 8.77 7.57
CA TRP A 195 6.49 7.76 7.15
C TRP A 195 5.81 7.06 8.33
N ARG A 196 6.56 6.80 9.41
CA ARG A 196 5.99 6.22 10.63
C ARG A 196 4.93 7.11 11.27
N GLY A 197 5.11 8.43 11.19
CA GLY A 197 4.16 9.41 11.75
C GLY A 197 2.80 9.39 11.06
N SER A 198 2.75 9.09 9.76
CA SER A 198 1.53 9.15 8.96
C SER A 198 0.93 7.77 8.62
N LEU A 199 1.69 6.67 8.72
CA LEU A 199 1.21 5.34 8.32
C LEU A 199 0.00 4.86 9.14
N ILE A 200 0.04 4.97 10.48
CA ILE A 200 -1.11 4.56 11.31
C ILE A 200 -2.34 5.41 11.02
N PRO A 201 -2.26 6.76 10.97
CA PRO A 201 -3.37 7.59 10.50
C PRO A 201 -3.92 7.19 9.12
N ALA A 202 -3.07 6.81 8.16
CA ALA A 202 -3.52 6.35 6.85
C ALA A 202 -4.29 5.02 6.94
N LEU A 203 -3.84 4.08 7.77
CA LEU A 203 -4.55 2.82 7.99
C LEU A 203 -5.89 3.04 8.71
N VAL A 204 -5.95 3.94 9.67
CA VAL A 204 -7.21 4.32 10.37
C VAL A 204 -8.22 4.92 9.39
N ARG A 205 -7.81 5.77 8.44
CA ARG A 205 -8.71 6.29 7.38
C ARG A 205 -9.31 5.18 6.52
N LEU A 206 -8.53 4.14 6.25
CA LEU A 206 -8.98 3.01 5.44
C LEU A 206 -9.83 2.01 6.23
N TYR A 207 -9.48 1.78 7.49
CA TYR A 207 -10.05 0.74 8.33
C TYR A 207 -10.29 1.25 9.77
N PRO A 208 -11.17 2.26 9.95
CA PRO A 208 -11.50 2.71 11.31
C PRO A 208 -12.15 1.56 12.09
N ALA A 209 -12.01 1.56 13.41
CA ALA A 209 -12.84 0.71 14.25
C ALA A 209 -14.33 1.15 14.17
N ASP A 210 -15.23 0.21 14.37
CA ASP A 210 -16.68 0.45 14.37
C ASP A 210 -17.14 1.28 15.60
#